data_a443aacb8fc7306e12ec1174066a52ca
#
_entry.id   a443aacb8fc7306e12ec1174066a52ca
#
_cell.length_a   1.000
_cell.length_b   1.000
_cell.length_c   1.000
_cell.angle_alpha   90.00
_cell.angle_beta   90.00
_cell.angle_gamma   90.00
#
_symmetry.space_group_name_H-M   'P 1'
#
loop_
_entity.id
_entity.type
_entity.pdbx_description
1 polymer ?
#
loop_
_entity_poly.entity_id
_entity_poly.type
_entity_poly.pdbx_seq_one_letter_code
_entity_poly.pdbx_strand_id
1 'polypeptide(L)'
;MYKVTIINDGKETVIHSPVVNELKLPSGIIKKAINAIDSFIFSFHLNNPGYGKMKPLRTLVNVLNIKTGKYEFEGRVLGPSEQMDPNGLIITFYECEGELAYLHDSQQRHLEFRGTPKQLLQSIISYHNQQVEEYKRFEVGEVTVTNSTNNLYLYLSAEKDTYDTIKEKLIDNVGGELQVRKENGVRYLDWLVKIGVDSNTEIKIAKNLLTMTRDVDPSTIITRLTPLGTRIESKEEGATDASEARLTIESVNGGKPYIDNPALVAEFGIQGGSVIWDDVTIASNLLSKGKEWFANQKTSLNQYQISAIDLSLIGLDIDSFVVGNTHPVINPIMAIDERLRIVGNSIDINEVENSSLTIGDKFKTLYQYQSEANKAQSKVAELQNAVSQQTNRIGSISTELSLTKEELNSTKEMLQQTQERLESYENITDEDITSINRSVSDLLDAINDIEQAIADIPQYQLATSTTDGLMSASDKSKLDLIKLLNSIDLDVLKDKLDLITVSSPVNLDTLVERVTKLEEGGQ
;
A
#
# COMPACT_ATOMS: atom_id res chain seq x y z
N MET A 1 17.06 13.79 30.90
CA MET A 1 17.88 13.86 29.67
C MET A 1 17.14 14.60 28.55
N TYR A 2 15.86 14.48 28.51
CA TYR A 2 15.00 15.10 27.49
C TYR A 2 14.32 16.37 28.02
N LYS A 3 14.15 17.38 27.16
CA LYS A 3 13.38 18.59 27.43
C LYS A 3 12.18 18.59 26.48
N VAL A 4 10.96 18.73 27.02
CA VAL A 4 9.75 18.82 26.19
C VAL A 4 9.25 20.26 26.23
N THR A 5 9.03 20.80 25.03
CA THR A 5 8.54 22.16 24.84
C THR A 5 7.30 22.14 23.95
N ILE A 6 6.28 22.87 24.33
CA ILE A 6 5.11 23.14 23.48
C ILE A 6 5.21 24.56 22.90
N ILE A 7 4.74 24.72 21.68
CA ILE A 7 4.78 25.99 20.95
C ILE A 7 3.36 26.33 20.49
N ASN A 8 2.87 27.48 20.93
CA ASN A 8 1.60 28.05 20.52
C ASN A 8 1.83 29.46 19.99
N ASP A 9 1.45 29.72 18.75
CA ASP A 9 1.56 31.04 18.12
C ASP A 9 2.97 31.66 18.30
N GLY A 10 4.02 30.83 18.13
CA GLY A 10 5.44 31.19 18.28
C GLY A 10 5.94 31.30 19.72
N LYS A 11 5.07 31.13 20.74
CA LYS A 11 5.45 31.19 22.15
C LYS A 11 5.75 29.79 22.70
N GLU A 12 6.94 29.61 23.20
CA GLU A 12 7.39 28.37 23.82
C GLU A 12 6.96 28.27 25.30
N THR A 13 6.58 27.07 25.72
CA THR A 13 6.37 26.71 27.11
C THR A 13 7.04 25.36 27.38
N VAL A 14 7.95 25.32 28.35
CA VAL A 14 8.58 24.07 28.78
C VAL A 14 7.61 23.32 29.67
N ILE A 15 7.31 22.06 29.33
CA ILE A 15 6.40 21.18 30.07
C ILE A 15 7.09 20.00 30.73
N HIS A 16 8.33 19.71 30.32
CA HIS A 16 9.21 18.73 30.96
C HIS A 16 10.65 19.19 30.91
N SER A 17 11.33 19.06 32.04
CA SER A 17 12.75 19.39 32.15
C SER A 17 13.48 18.32 32.97
N PRO A 18 14.65 17.84 32.51
CA PRO A 18 15.43 16.86 33.26
C PRO A 18 16.09 17.46 34.51
N VAL A 19 16.20 18.79 34.59
CA VAL A 19 16.89 19.50 35.67
C VAL A 19 15.98 20.18 36.67
N VAL A 20 14.67 20.27 36.36
CA VAL A 20 13.66 20.92 37.22
C VAL A 20 12.62 19.88 37.64
N ASN A 21 12.61 19.51 38.91
CA ASN A 21 11.73 18.44 39.42
C ASN A 21 10.24 18.79 39.32
N GLU A 22 9.87 20.07 39.45
CA GLU A 22 8.48 20.52 39.33
C GLU A 22 7.96 20.45 37.89
N LEU A 23 8.88 20.33 36.91
CA LEU A 23 8.55 20.25 35.48
C LEU A 23 8.80 18.84 34.94
N LYS A 24 8.24 17.81 35.57
CA LYS A 24 8.32 16.44 35.06
C LYS A 24 6.97 15.94 34.57
N LEU A 25 6.96 15.33 33.39
CA LEU A 25 5.82 14.57 32.90
C LEU A 25 5.78 13.23 33.63
N PRO A 26 4.61 12.75 34.09
CA PRO A 26 4.47 11.40 34.66
C PRO A 26 4.84 10.29 33.68
N SER A 27 4.53 10.45 32.40
CA SER A 27 4.90 9.54 31.32
C SER A 27 5.24 10.30 30.04
N GLY A 28 6.08 9.70 29.20
CA GLY A 28 6.37 10.23 27.87
C GLY A 28 7.09 9.19 27.03
N ILE A 29 6.44 8.71 25.99
CA ILE A 29 6.96 7.66 25.11
C ILE A 29 6.93 8.15 23.66
N ILE A 30 8.11 8.17 23.02
CA ILE A 30 8.26 8.43 21.59
C ILE A 30 8.35 7.08 20.88
N LYS A 31 7.60 6.93 19.79
CA LYS A 31 7.71 5.76 18.90
C LYS A 31 8.07 6.20 17.51
N LYS A 32 9.08 5.55 16.95
CA LYS A 32 9.58 5.78 15.58
C LYS A 32 9.66 4.45 14.86
N ALA A 33 9.35 4.44 13.56
CA ALA A 33 9.56 3.26 12.72
C ALA A 33 9.76 3.65 11.25
N ILE A 34 10.42 2.79 10.49
CA ILE A 34 10.63 2.99 9.05
C ILE A 34 9.29 3.10 8.32
N ASN A 35 9.15 4.12 7.47
CA ASN A 35 7.93 4.41 6.70
C ASN A 35 6.67 4.53 7.57
N ALA A 36 6.81 5.08 8.75
CA ALA A 36 5.71 5.37 9.67
C ALA A 36 5.82 6.82 10.14
N ILE A 37 4.70 7.37 10.56
CA ILE A 37 4.64 8.66 11.22
C ILE A 37 5.07 8.44 12.67
N ASP A 38 6.05 9.20 13.12
CA ASP A 38 6.47 9.18 14.51
C ASP A 38 5.34 9.61 15.43
N SER A 39 5.28 9.05 16.63
CA SER A 39 4.31 9.45 17.64
C SER A 39 4.99 9.76 18.96
N PHE A 40 4.38 10.66 19.73
CA PHE A 40 4.77 10.95 21.10
C PHE A 40 3.52 10.99 21.97
N ILE A 41 3.46 10.08 22.95
CA ILE A 41 2.36 10.02 23.91
C ILE A 41 2.93 10.41 25.26
N PHE A 42 2.32 11.40 25.89
CA PHE A 42 2.73 11.84 27.22
C PHE A 42 1.52 12.20 28.09
N SER A 43 1.76 12.25 29.38
CA SER A 43 0.76 12.67 30.35
C SER A 43 1.29 13.80 31.24
N PHE A 44 0.39 14.62 31.78
CA PHE A 44 0.73 15.55 32.84
C PHE A 44 -0.45 15.78 33.79
N HIS A 45 -0.11 16.29 34.96
CA HIS A 45 -1.09 16.69 35.98
C HIS A 45 -1.53 18.16 35.80
N LEU A 46 -2.60 18.53 36.48
CA LEU A 46 -3.20 19.87 36.41
C LEU A 46 -2.24 21.04 36.72
N ASN A 47 -1.21 20.78 37.50
CA ASN A 47 -0.21 21.78 37.89
C ASN A 47 0.88 22.06 36.83
N ASN A 48 0.89 21.27 35.74
CA ASN A 48 1.87 21.48 34.67
C ASN A 48 1.60 22.80 33.92
N PRO A 49 2.64 23.58 33.57
CA PRO A 49 2.48 24.85 32.82
C PRO A 49 1.80 24.69 31.45
N GLY A 50 1.76 23.49 30.90
CA GLY A 50 1.09 23.15 29.65
C GLY A 50 -0.41 22.93 29.80
N TYR A 51 -0.91 22.74 31.02
CA TYR A 51 -2.34 22.48 31.24
C TYR A 51 -3.21 23.61 30.69
N GLY A 52 -4.27 23.25 29.97
CA GLY A 52 -5.18 24.21 29.31
C GLY A 52 -4.60 24.96 28.12
N LYS A 53 -3.35 24.69 27.70
CA LYS A 53 -2.70 25.35 26.56
C LYS A 53 -2.69 24.49 25.30
N MET A 54 -3.06 23.22 25.39
CA MET A 54 -3.03 22.29 24.25
C MET A 54 -4.21 22.54 23.33
N LYS A 55 -3.90 22.86 22.07
CA LYS A 55 -4.87 23.03 20.99
C LYS A 55 -4.68 21.89 19.98
N PRO A 56 -5.65 20.98 19.80
CA PRO A 56 -5.55 19.91 18.79
C PRO A 56 -5.16 20.45 17.42
N LEU A 57 -4.26 19.76 16.73
CA LEU A 57 -3.71 20.05 15.40
C LEU A 57 -2.97 21.41 15.28
N ARG A 58 -2.88 22.20 16.35
CA ARG A 58 -2.26 23.53 16.35
C ARG A 58 -1.04 23.65 17.27
N THR A 59 -1.09 23.06 18.46
CA THR A 59 0.04 23.09 19.38
C THR A 59 1.15 22.21 18.86
N LEU A 60 2.33 22.80 18.61
CA LEU A 60 3.51 22.03 18.24
C LEU A 60 4.20 21.51 19.49
N VAL A 61 4.83 20.36 19.38
CA VAL A 61 5.54 19.68 20.48
C VAL A 61 6.93 19.25 20.00
N ASN A 62 7.93 19.64 20.75
CA ASN A 62 9.31 19.29 20.49
C ASN A 62 9.93 18.57 21.70
N VAL A 63 10.60 17.46 21.44
CA VAL A 63 11.37 16.72 22.45
C VAL A 63 12.84 16.80 22.09
N LEU A 64 13.57 17.61 22.84
CA LEU A 64 15.00 17.84 22.65
C LEU A 64 15.81 16.91 23.56
N ASN A 65 16.71 16.15 23.00
CA ASN A 65 17.76 15.47 23.75
C ASN A 65 18.88 16.47 24.06
N ILE A 66 18.95 16.93 25.30
CA ILE A 66 19.91 17.97 25.70
C ILE A 66 21.36 17.51 25.69
N LYS A 67 21.62 16.19 25.65
CA LYS A 67 22.98 15.64 25.57
C LYS A 67 23.55 15.73 24.15
N THR A 68 22.70 15.37 23.17
CA THR A 68 23.11 15.36 21.75
C THR A 68 22.78 16.67 21.04
N GLY A 69 21.94 17.53 21.63
CA GLY A 69 21.42 18.73 20.98
C GLY A 69 20.46 18.45 19.83
N LYS A 70 20.00 17.21 19.66
CA LYS A 70 19.09 16.80 18.58
C LYS A 70 17.67 16.66 19.09
N TYR A 71 16.70 16.97 18.23
CA TYR A 71 15.31 16.69 18.49
C TYR A 71 15.02 15.21 18.24
N GLU A 72 14.48 14.53 19.26
CA GLU A 72 13.99 13.15 19.13
C GLU A 72 12.56 13.11 18.58
N PHE A 73 11.79 14.14 18.79
CA PHE A 73 10.47 14.28 18.24
C PHE A 73 10.18 15.75 17.95
N GLU A 74 9.60 16.00 16.82
CA GLU A 74 8.99 17.26 16.43
C GLU A 74 7.67 16.95 15.73
N GLY A 75 6.59 17.65 16.16
CA GLY A 75 5.27 17.34 15.63
C GLY A 75 4.19 18.21 16.26
N ARG A 76 2.97 17.73 16.24
CA ARG A 76 1.79 18.44 16.76
C ARG A 76 0.92 17.53 17.64
N VAL A 77 0.14 18.15 18.51
CA VAL A 77 -0.87 17.49 19.34
C VAL A 77 -2.05 17.05 18.47
N LEU A 78 -2.47 15.79 18.55
CA LEU A 78 -3.72 15.32 17.96
C LEU A 78 -4.91 15.64 18.86
N GLY A 79 -4.88 15.17 20.10
CA GLY A 79 -5.95 15.42 21.05
C GLY A 79 -5.67 14.89 22.44
N PRO A 80 -6.45 15.35 23.44
CA PRO A 80 -6.39 14.85 24.79
C PRO A 80 -7.28 13.62 24.99
N SER A 81 -6.85 12.78 25.94
CA SER A 81 -7.69 11.79 26.62
C SER A 81 -7.56 12.01 28.12
N GLU A 82 -8.65 12.18 28.80
CA GLU A 82 -8.65 12.46 30.24
C GLU A 82 -9.13 11.23 31.01
N GLN A 83 -8.42 10.91 32.07
CA GLN A 83 -8.75 9.81 32.96
C GLN A 83 -8.73 10.31 34.40
N MET A 84 -9.76 9.96 35.17
CA MET A 84 -9.81 10.18 36.60
C MET A 84 -9.58 8.83 37.29
N ASP A 85 -8.61 8.78 38.20
CA ASP A 85 -8.36 7.61 39.04
C ASP A 85 -9.39 7.47 40.17
N PRO A 86 -9.46 6.33 40.88
CA PRO A 86 -10.39 6.14 42.00
C PRO A 86 -10.21 7.14 43.15
N ASN A 87 -9.06 7.81 43.23
CA ASN A 87 -8.77 8.84 44.26
C ASN A 87 -9.18 10.24 43.80
N GLY A 88 -9.75 10.36 42.60
CA GLY A 88 -10.15 11.64 42.01
C GLY A 88 -9.01 12.43 41.36
N LEU A 89 -7.83 11.84 41.21
CA LEU A 89 -6.73 12.49 40.49
C LEU A 89 -6.99 12.43 38.99
N ILE A 90 -6.97 13.59 38.34
CA ILE A 90 -7.14 13.70 36.89
C ILE A 90 -5.75 13.69 36.24
N ILE A 91 -5.55 12.76 35.30
CA ILE A 91 -4.38 12.69 34.43
C ILE A 91 -4.87 12.89 32.99
N THR A 92 -4.25 13.83 32.30
CA THR A 92 -4.53 14.09 30.89
C THR A 92 -3.41 13.48 30.04
N PHE A 93 -3.78 12.60 29.12
CA PHE A 93 -2.89 12.03 28.13
C PHE A 93 -3.03 12.80 26.83
N TYR A 94 -1.92 13.08 26.20
CA TYR A 94 -1.86 13.72 24.89
C TYR A 94 -1.16 12.81 23.91
N GLU A 95 -1.81 12.57 22.80
CA GLU A 95 -1.20 11.92 21.64
C GLU A 95 -0.75 12.98 20.65
N CYS A 96 0.50 12.82 20.16
CA CYS A 96 1.11 13.71 19.18
C CYS A 96 1.58 12.89 17.99
N GLU A 97 1.51 13.49 16.83
CA GLU A 97 2.03 12.94 15.57
C GLU A 97 3.20 13.77 15.05
N GLY A 98 4.19 13.08 14.49
CA GLY A 98 5.38 13.68 13.93
C GLY A 98 5.11 14.48 12.65
N GLU A 99 6.09 15.27 12.24
CA GLU A 99 5.96 16.23 11.13
C GLU A 99 5.58 15.59 9.78
N LEU A 100 5.90 14.31 9.56
CA LEU A 100 5.47 13.59 8.35
C LEU A 100 3.94 13.56 8.21
N ALA A 101 3.21 13.64 9.33
CA ALA A 101 1.75 13.70 9.35
C ALA A 101 1.16 14.98 8.72
N TYR A 102 1.94 16.04 8.56
CA TYR A 102 1.47 17.25 7.86
C TYR A 102 1.05 16.95 6.42
N LEU A 103 1.57 15.88 5.83
CA LEU A 103 1.16 15.42 4.50
C LEU A 103 -0.29 14.93 4.43
N HIS A 104 -0.94 14.63 5.57
CA HIS A 104 -2.38 14.36 5.63
C HIS A 104 -3.24 15.62 5.50
N ASP A 105 -2.67 16.81 5.69
CA ASP A 105 -3.42 18.07 5.69
C ASP A 105 -3.74 18.61 4.29
N SER A 106 -3.38 17.91 3.24
CA SER A 106 -3.66 18.30 1.86
C SER A 106 -4.16 17.12 1.03
N GLN A 107 -5.07 17.40 0.09
CA GLN A 107 -5.56 16.43 -0.87
C GLN A 107 -4.72 16.51 -2.15
N GLN A 108 -4.53 15.40 -2.84
CA GLN A 108 -3.93 15.43 -4.17
C GLN A 108 -4.96 15.77 -5.24
N ARG A 109 -4.50 16.05 -6.46
CA ARG A 109 -5.35 16.28 -7.64
C ARG A 109 -5.29 15.08 -8.56
N HIS A 110 -6.30 14.94 -9.41
CA HIS A 110 -6.19 14.02 -10.54
C HIS A 110 -5.08 14.51 -11.47
N LEU A 111 -4.10 13.66 -11.70
CA LEU A 111 -2.95 13.96 -12.56
C LEU A 111 -2.47 12.68 -13.25
N GLU A 112 -2.42 12.71 -14.57
CA GLU A 112 -1.65 11.76 -15.35
C GLU A 112 -0.18 12.21 -15.31
N PHE A 113 0.69 11.37 -14.80
CA PHE A 113 2.10 11.68 -14.62
C PHE A 113 2.99 10.73 -15.42
N ARG A 114 3.97 11.34 -16.10
CA ARG A 114 5.05 10.63 -16.77
C ARG A 114 6.37 11.34 -16.48
N GLY A 115 7.32 10.66 -15.88
CA GLY A 115 8.62 11.24 -15.53
C GLY A 115 9.38 10.38 -14.51
N THR A 116 10.48 10.92 -14.00
CA THR A 116 11.31 10.22 -13.00
C THR A 116 10.64 10.15 -11.63
N PRO A 117 11.02 9.19 -10.76
CA PRO A 117 10.56 9.13 -9.37
C PRO A 117 10.73 10.45 -8.62
N LYS A 118 11.88 11.12 -8.79
CA LYS A 118 12.14 12.42 -8.17
C LYS A 118 11.16 13.50 -8.64
N GLN A 119 10.89 13.58 -9.94
CA GLN A 119 9.94 14.53 -10.48
C GLN A 119 8.52 14.28 -10.00
N LEU A 120 8.14 13.01 -9.81
CA LEU A 120 6.85 12.66 -9.23
C LEU A 120 6.72 13.17 -7.81
N LEU A 121 7.70 12.87 -6.95
CA LEU A 121 7.71 13.37 -5.57
C LEU A 121 7.69 14.91 -5.53
N GLN A 122 8.46 15.59 -6.41
CA GLN A 122 8.43 17.04 -6.53
C GLN A 122 7.05 17.59 -6.90
N SER A 123 6.35 16.94 -7.84
CA SER A 123 5.00 17.34 -8.26
C SER A 123 4.00 17.21 -7.09
N ILE A 124 4.07 16.11 -6.34
CA ILE A 124 3.21 15.84 -5.19
C ILE A 124 3.45 16.87 -4.08
N ILE A 125 4.72 17.09 -3.69
CA ILE A 125 5.09 18.01 -2.60
C ILE A 125 4.82 19.48 -3.00
N SER A 126 5.07 19.86 -4.24
CA SER A 126 4.74 21.20 -4.71
C SER A 126 3.26 21.50 -4.58
N TYR A 127 2.40 20.52 -4.88
CA TYR A 127 0.96 20.69 -4.74
C TYR A 127 0.49 20.69 -3.29
N HIS A 128 1.11 19.88 -2.42
CA HIS A 128 0.93 19.95 -0.97
C HIS A 128 1.24 21.34 -0.44
N ASN A 129 2.40 21.88 -0.76
CA ASN A 129 2.89 23.17 -0.27
C ASN A 129 1.99 24.36 -0.64
N GLN A 130 1.20 24.25 -1.70
CA GLN A 130 0.22 25.28 -2.09
C GLN A 130 -1.03 25.30 -1.20
N GLN A 131 -1.30 24.22 -0.48
CA GLN A 131 -2.53 24.05 0.30
C GLN A 131 -2.35 24.24 1.80
N VAL A 132 -1.10 24.23 2.29
CA VAL A 132 -0.81 24.24 3.73
C VAL A 132 -0.04 25.48 4.16
N GLU A 133 -0.08 25.76 5.46
CA GLU A 133 0.68 26.84 6.08
C GLU A 133 2.19 26.58 5.95
N GLU A 134 2.98 27.66 5.96
CA GLU A 134 4.42 27.62 5.72
C GLU A 134 5.14 26.62 6.64
N TYR A 135 4.79 26.54 7.91
CA TYR A 135 5.43 25.64 8.87
C TYR A 135 5.14 24.15 8.63
N LYS A 136 4.22 23.79 7.72
CA LYS A 136 3.90 22.42 7.32
C LYS A 136 4.53 22.01 6.00
N ARG A 137 5.18 22.94 5.31
CA ARG A 137 5.76 22.70 3.98
C ARG A 137 7.00 21.83 4.04
N PHE A 138 7.25 21.16 2.93
CA PHE A 138 8.43 20.33 2.71
C PHE A 138 9.14 20.77 1.43
N GLU A 139 10.47 20.65 1.45
CA GLU A 139 11.27 20.60 0.24
C GLU A 139 11.63 19.15 -0.10
N VAL A 140 11.72 18.83 -1.39
CA VAL A 140 12.19 17.51 -1.80
C VAL A 140 13.70 17.46 -1.65
N GLY A 141 14.16 16.59 -0.79
CA GLY A 141 15.56 16.39 -0.52
C GLY A 141 16.23 15.40 -1.47
N GLU A 142 16.94 14.44 -0.90
CA GLU A 142 17.61 13.40 -1.66
C GLU A 142 16.62 12.33 -2.11
N VAL A 143 16.72 11.92 -3.39
CA VAL A 143 15.93 10.83 -3.97
C VAL A 143 16.89 9.86 -4.65
N THR A 144 17.11 8.70 -4.03
CA THR A 144 17.97 7.63 -4.56
C THR A 144 17.19 6.48 -5.16
N VAL A 145 15.86 6.44 -4.93
CA VAL A 145 14.98 5.40 -5.46
C VAL A 145 14.76 5.61 -6.95
N THR A 146 14.92 4.54 -7.72
CA THR A 146 14.66 4.51 -9.15
C THR A 146 14.10 3.14 -9.54
N ASN A 147 13.46 3.05 -10.69
CA ASN A 147 13.11 1.79 -11.34
C ASN A 147 14.06 1.51 -12.51
N SER A 148 13.94 0.34 -13.13
CA SER A 148 14.82 -0.10 -14.22
C SER A 148 14.90 0.87 -15.42
N THR A 149 13.85 1.68 -15.63
CA THR A 149 13.76 2.64 -16.74
C THR A 149 13.97 4.08 -16.31
N ASN A 150 14.09 4.34 -15.00
CA ASN A 150 14.06 5.67 -14.38
C ASN A 150 12.88 6.52 -14.88
N ASN A 151 11.76 5.88 -15.17
CA ASN A 151 10.56 6.53 -15.69
C ASN A 151 9.31 5.86 -15.12
N LEU A 152 8.40 6.67 -14.58
CA LEU A 152 7.13 6.23 -14.04
C LEU A 152 6.00 6.78 -14.93
N TYR A 153 5.02 5.93 -15.22
CA TYR A 153 3.75 6.33 -15.81
C TYR A 153 2.61 5.87 -14.91
N LEU A 154 1.91 6.82 -14.31
CA LEU A 154 0.83 6.51 -13.38
C LEU A 154 -0.17 7.67 -13.26
N TYR A 155 -1.28 7.39 -12.62
CA TYR A 155 -2.33 8.36 -12.32
C TYR A 155 -2.38 8.62 -10.82
N LEU A 156 -2.43 9.91 -10.44
CA LEU A 156 -2.79 10.34 -9.10
C LEU A 156 -4.31 10.54 -9.03
N SER A 157 -4.89 10.25 -7.86
CA SER A 157 -6.32 10.47 -7.59
C SER A 157 -6.50 11.68 -6.68
N ALA A 158 -7.58 12.43 -6.91
CA ALA A 158 -8.00 13.51 -6.01
C ALA A 158 -8.71 12.99 -4.73
N GLU A 159 -8.93 11.69 -4.62
CA GLU A 159 -9.63 11.06 -3.50
C GLU A 159 -8.73 10.80 -2.29
N LYS A 160 -7.42 10.93 -2.46
CA LYS A 160 -6.42 10.62 -1.44
C LYS A 160 -5.65 11.85 -1.02
N ASP A 161 -5.32 11.90 0.27
CA ASP A 161 -4.40 12.90 0.78
C ASP A 161 -2.97 12.66 0.26
N THR A 162 -2.09 13.61 0.55
CA THR A 162 -0.71 13.58 0.07
C THR A 162 0.08 12.41 0.66
N TYR A 163 -0.09 12.11 1.97
CA TYR A 163 0.62 11.01 2.61
C TYR A 163 0.23 9.65 2.02
N ASP A 164 -1.07 9.38 1.91
CA ASP A 164 -1.58 8.14 1.34
C ASP A 164 -1.20 8.00 -0.14
N THR A 165 -1.17 9.10 -0.89
CA THR A 165 -0.70 9.11 -2.27
C THR A 165 0.79 8.74 -2.36
N ILE A 166 1.65 9.33 -1.53
CA ILE A 166 3.07 8.99 -1.47
C ILE A 166 3.24 7.52 -1.09
N LYS A 167 2.56 7.07 -0.05
CA LYS A 167 2.64 5.68 0.40
C LYS A 167 2.25 4.70 -0.69
N GLU A 168 1.10 4.89 -1.33
CA GLU A 168 0.58 3.95 -2.34
C GLU A 168 1.35 4.04 -3.66
N LYS A 169 1.57 5.26 -4.18
CA LYS A 169 2.12 5.42 -5.53
C LYS A 169 3.64 5.36 -5.58
N LEU A 170 4.33 5.69 -4.47
CA LEU A 170 5.78 5.65 -4.40
C LEU A 170 6.25 4.44 -3.60
N ILE A 171 5.96 4.38 -2.31
CA ILE A 171 6.55 3.38 -1.41
C ILE A 171 6.06 1.96 -1.74
N ASP A 172 4.76 1.76 -1.87
CA ASP A 172 4.18 0.44 -2.13
C ASP A 172 4.45 -0.05 -3.58
N ASN A 173 4.64 0.87 -4.54
CA ASN A 173 4.88 0.54 -5.95
C ASN A 173 6.35 0.42 -6.33
N VAL A 174 7.19 1.34 -5.84
CA VAL A 174 8.59 1.48 -6.27
C VAL A 174 9.54 1.04 -5.16
N GLY A 175 9.05 1.05 -3.92
CA GLY A 175 9.85 0.75 -2.74
C GLY A 175 10.54 1.99 -2.16
N GLY A 176 11.54 1.73 -1.31
CA GLY A 176 12.31 2.76 -0.65
C GLY A 176 11.71 3.22 0.67
N GLU A 177 12.36 4.19 1.28
CA GLU A 177 12.08 4.65 2.63
C GLU A 177 12.08 6.18 2.68
N LEU A 178 11.15 6.73 3.46
CA LEU A 178 11.03 8.16 3.68
C LEU A 178 11.80 8.60 4.92
N GLN A 179 12.43 9.74 4.84
CA GLN A 179 13.07 10.40 5.97
C GLN A 179 12.75 11.90 5.95
N VAL A 180 12.34 12.41 7.11
CA VAL A 180 12.23 13.86 7.32
C VAL A 180 13.53 14.33 7.93
N ARG A 181 14.12 15.34 7.33
CA ARG A 181 15.37 15.97 7.76
C ARG A 181 15.20 17.49 7.80
N LYS A 182 15.76 18.13 8.83
CA LYS A 182 15.82 19.59 8.92
C LYS A 182 17.23 20.09 8.77
N GLU A 183 17.39 21.11 7.94
CA GLU A 183 18.64 21.79 7.75
C GLU A 183 18.39 23.29 7.54
N ASN A 184 19.02 24.13 8.33
CA ASN A 184 18.86 25.60 8.29
C ASN A 184 17.40 26.07 8.36
N GLY A 185 16.56 25.39 9.14
CA GLY A 185 15.14 25.69 9.29
C GLY A 185 14.24 25.18 8.17
N VAL A 186 14.80 24.60 7.12
CA VAL A 186 14.07 23.98 6.02
C VAL A 186 13.83 22.50 6.32
N ARG A 187 12.59 22.04 6.08
CA ARG A 187 12.21 20.63 6.22
C ARG A 187 12.30 19.94 4.88
N TYR A 188 13.18 18.94 4.79
CA TYR A 188 13.38 18.12 3.62
C TYR A 188 12.70 16.77 3.79
N LEU A 189 12.04 16.30 2.72
CA LEU A 189 11.56 14.94 2.58
C LEU A 189 12.52 14.19 1.65
N ASP A 190 13.32 13.30 2.21
CA ASP A 190 14.19 12.40 1.46
C ASP A 190 13.44 11.10 1.14
N TRP A 191 13.68 10.53 -0.06
CA TRP A 191 13.16 9.24 -0.47
C TRP A 191 14.30 8.36 -0.94
N LEU A 192 14.75 7.49 -0.05
CA LEU A 192 15.97 6.72 -0.20
C LEU A 192 15.68 5.24 -0.40
N VAL A 193 16.56 4.53 -1.09
CA VAL A 193 16.49 3.06 -1.17
C VAL A 193 16.52 2.46 0.24
N LYS A 194 17.35 3.02 1.12
CA LYS A 194 17.50 2.62 2.52
C LYS A 194 17.96 3.81 3.33
N ILE A 195 17.31 4.12 4.43
CA ILE A 195 17.76 5.12 5.41
C ILE A 195 18.75 4.49 6.41
N GLY A 196 19.50 5.34 7.10
CA GLY A 196 20.45 4.95 8.15
C GLY A 196 21.81 4.54 7.60
N VAL A 197 22.69 4.21 8.52
CA VAL A 197 24.09 3.86 8.27
C VAL A 197 24.48 2.59 9.02
N ASP A 198 25.58 1.97 8.61
CA ASP A 198 26.16 0.86 9.32
C ASP A 198 27.01 1.38 10.48
N SER A 199 26.53 1.18 11.71
CA SER A 199 27.24 1.54 12.95
C SER A 199 28.11 0.38 13.43
N ASN A 200 29.22 0.71 14.10
CA ASN A 200 30.06 -0.26 14.78
C ASN A 200 29.76 -0.39 16.28
N THR A 201 28.83 0.41 16.81
CA THR A 201 28.39 0.30 18.19
C THR A 201 27.62 -1.01 18.39
N GLU A 202 28.16 -1.89 19.22
CA GLU A 202 27.59 -3.23 19.48
C GLU A 202 26.39 -3.15 20.43
N ILE A 203 25.40 -3.98 20.16
CA ILE A 203 24.33 -4.36 21.11
C ILE A 203 24.69 -5.74 21.65
N LYS A 204 25.13 -5.82 22.90
CA LYS A 204 25.76 -7.02 23.42
C LYS A 204 25.31 -7.34 24.85
N ILE A 205 25.10 -8.63 25.11
CA ILE A 205 24.86 -9.12 26.47
C ILE A 205 26.04 -8.77 27.38
N ALA A 206 25.77 -8.44 28.63
CA ALA A 206 26.74 -7.95 29.63
C ALA A 206 27.42 -6.60 29.28
N LYS A 207 26.96 -5.90 28.23
CA LYS A 207 27.38 -4.52 27.92
C LYS A 207 26.18 -3.57 28.05
N ASN A 208 25.20 -3.69 27.16
CA ASN A 208 24.08 -2.76 27.04
C ASN A 208 22.75 -3.45 26.71
N LEU A 209 22.75 -4.73 26.33
CA LEU A 209 21.55 -5.52 26.08
C LEU A 209 20.95 -6.00 27.42
N LEU A 210 19.72 -5.59 27.71
CA LEU A 210 18.97 -5.96 28.93
C LEU A 210 18.07 -7.15 28.68
N THR A 211 17.18 -7.04 27.70
CA THR A 211 16.22 -8.10 27.34
C THR A 211 16.20 -8.31 25.83
N MET A 212 15.85 -9.51 25.41
CA MET A 212 15.71 -9.85 24.00
C MET A 212 14.65 -10.92 23.82
N THR A 213 13.66 -10.64 22.96
CA THR A 213 12.67 -11.60 22.48
C THR A 213 12.88 -11.76 20.98
N ARG A 214 12.81 -12.99 20.48
CA ARG A 214 12.87 -13.28 19.05
C ARG A 214 11.53 -13.81 18.59
N ASP A 215 10.92 -13.08 17.65
CA ASP A 215 9.73 -13.50 16.93
C ASP A 215 10.15 -14.01 15.55
N VAL A 216 9.66 -15.17 15.19
CA VAL A 216 9.96 -15.83 13.91
C VAL A 216 8.66 -15.97 13.14
N ASP A 217 8.60 -15.42 11.94
CA ASP A 217 7.47 -15.61 11.04
C ASP A 217 7.83 -16.64 9.95
N PRO A 218 7.36 -17.90 10.09
CA PRO A 218 7.57 -18.93 9.08
C PRO A 218 6.57 -18.88 7.93
N SER A 219 5.56 -18.00 7.98
CA SER A 219 4.45 -18.00 7.01
C SER A 219 4.87 -17.69 5.58
N THR A 220 6.04 -17.10 5.41
CA THR A 220 6.60 -16.75 4.10
C THR A 220 7.58 -17.79 3.56
N ILE A 221 7.83 -18.88 4.31
CA ILE A 221 8.75 -19.93 3.88
C ILE A 221 8.13 -20.72 2.72
N ILE A 222 8.81 -20.73 1.60
CA ILE A 222 8.51 -21.60 0.46
C ILE A 222 9.68 -22.56 0.31
N THR A 223 9.43 -23.86 0.51
CA THR A 223 10.46 -24.91 0.35
C THR A 223 10.33 -25.59 -1.01
N ARG A 224 9.15 -25.50 -1.65
CA ARG A 224 8.84 -25.93 -3.00
C ARG A 224 8.27 -24.76 -3.79
N LEU A 225 9.02 -24.25 -4.76
CA LEU A 225 8.61 -23.12 -5.60
C LEU A 225 8.07 -23.62 -6.93
N THR A 226 6.89 -23.15 -7.32
CA THR A 226 6.35 -23.27 -8.69
C THR A 226 6.55 -21.92 -9.40
N PRO A 227 7.59 -21.80 -10.24
CA PRO A 227 7.79 -20.60 -11.04
C PRO A 227 6.74 -20.56 -12.15
N LEU A 228 6.08 -19.41 -12.32
CA LEU A 228 5.08 -19.17 -13.34
C LEU A 228 5.50 -17.99 -14.22
N GLY A 229 5.54 -18.21 -15.52
CA GLY A 229 5.88 -17.19 -16.51
C GLY A 229 4.67 -16.49 -17.09
N THR A 230 4.85 -15.93 -18.30
CA THR A 230 3.78 -15.29 -19.06
C THR A 230 2.60 -16.24 -19.28
N ARG A 231 1.43 -15.66 -19.50
CA ARG A 231 0.24 -16.43 -19.89
C ARG A 231 0.41 -17.01 -21.29
N ILE A 232 -0.14 -18.19 -21.49
CA ILE A 232 -0.13 -18.90 -22.76
C ILE A 232 -1.54 -18.78 -23.34
N GLU A 233 -1.67 -18.15 -24.50
CA GLU A 233 -2.94 -18.05 -25.20
C GLU A 233 -3.49 -19.45 -25.54
N SER A 234 -4.78 -19.67 -25.29
CA SER A 234 -5.45 -20.89 -25.70
C SER A 234 -5.49 -20.97 -27.22
N LYS A 235 -5.19 -22.13 -27.77
CA LYS A 235 -5.29 -22.39 -29.21
C LYS A 235 -6.71 -22.81 -29.63
N GLU A 236 -7.63 -22.96 -28.67
CA GLU A 236 -9.01 -23.33 -28.94
C GLU A 236 -9.85 -22.07 -29.21
N GLU A 237 -10.43 -22.01 -30.40
CA GLU A 237 -11.37 -20.95 -30.80
C GLU A 237 -12.59 -21.00 -29.87
N GLY A 238 -12.85 -19.92 -29.11
CA GLY A 238 -13.97 -19.83 -28.19
C GLY A 238 -13.71 -20.29 -26.76
N ALA A 239 -12.46 -20.50 -26.35
CA ALA A 239 -12.13 -20.76 -24.96
C ALA A 239 -12.55 -19.55 -24.08
N THR A 240 -13.52 -19.77 -23.20
CA THR A 240 -14.09 -18.74 -22.31
C THR A 240 -13.59 -18.84 -20.87
N ASP A 241 -12.65 -19.75 -20.60
CA ASP A 241 -12.14 -19.96 -19.26
C ASP A 241 -11.11 -18.89 -18.88
N ALA A 242 -11.33 -18.23 -17.77
CA ALA A 242 -10.45 -17.21 -17.21
C ALA A 242 -9.12 -17.77 -16.69
N SER A 243 -9.01 -19.08 -16.51
CA SER A 243 -7.79 -19.76 -16.05
C SER A 243 -6.85 -20.09 -17.21
N GLU A 244 -6.20 -19.08 -17.76
CA GLU A 244 -5.18 -19.31 -18.76
C GLU A 244 -3.98 -20.06 -18.17
N ALA A 245 -3.51 -21.05 -18.94
CA ALA A 245 -2.26 -21.71 -18.64
C ALA A 245 -1.10 -20.71 -18.64
N ARG A 246 -0.23 -20.82 -17.64
CA ARG A 246 1.00 -20.05 -17.61
C ARG A 246 2.18 -20.88 -18.06
N LEU A 247 3.21 -20.22 -18.57
CA LEU A 247 4.48 -20.87 -18.85
C LEU A 247 5.03 -21.48 -17.55
N THR A 248 5.33 -22.78 -17.60
CA THR A 248 5.96 -23.53 -16.51
C THR A 248 7.36 -23.98 -16.90
N ILE A 249 8.08 -24.53 -15.94
CA ILE A 249 9.44 -25.05 -16.15
C ILE A 249 9.48 -26.55 -16.52
N GLU A 250 8.32 -27.19 -16.67
CA GLU A 250 8.22 -28.63 -16.89
C GLU A 250 9.10 -29.14 -18.04
N SER A 251 9.10 -28.44 -19.18
CA SER A 251 9.85 -28.82 -20.38
C SER A 251 11.37 -28.84 -20.21
N VAL A 252 11.89 -28.10 -19.22
CA VAL A 252 13.33 -27.94 -18.96
C VAL A 252 13.75 -28.46 -17.57
N ASN A 253 12.81 -29.02 -16.81
CA ASN A 253 13.04 -29.47 -15.44
C ASN A 253 12.59 -30.93 -15.19
N GLY A 254 12.76 -31.78 -16.22
CA GLY A 254 12.46 -33.22 -16.13
C GLY A 254 10.98 -33.53 -15.85
N GLY A 255 10.07 -32.73 -16.42
CA GLY A 255 8.61 -32.89 -16.25
C GLY A 255 8.06 -32.41 -14.93
N LYS A 256 8.86 -31.70 -14.11
CA LYS A 256 8.39 -31.14 -12.83
C LYS A 256 8.14 -29.63 -12.97
N PRO A 257 6.93 -29.14 -12.62
CA PRO A 257 6.62 -27.70 -12.67
C PRO A 257 7.23 -26.90 -11.51
N TYR A 258 7.90 -27.53 -10.58
CA TYR A 258 8.43 -26.94 -9.36
C TYR A 258 9.92 -27.21 -9.15
N ILE A 259 10.54 -26.41 -8.29
CA ILE A 259 11.90 -26.58 -7.78
C ILE A 259 11.81 -26.78 -6.27
N ASP A 260 12.57 -27.73 -5.72
CA ASP A 260 12.72 -27.92 -4.29
C ASP A 260 14.05 -27.33 -3.80
N ASN A 261 14.06 -26.75 -2.62
CA ASN A 261 15.28 -26.48 -1.87
C ASN A 261 15.46 -27.60 -0.85
N PRO A 262 16.40 -28.56 -1.08
CA PRO A 262 16.52 -29.75 -0.22
C PRO A 262 16.83 -29.43 1.24
N ALA A 263 17.60 -28.37 1.52
CA ALA A 263 17.93 -27.95 2.88
C ALA A 263 16.68 -27.47 3.63
N LEU A 264 15.88 -26.63 2.98
CA LEU A 264 14.64 -26.12 3.57
C LEU A 264 13.56 -27.19 3.69
N VAL A 265 13.49 -28.12 2.72
CA VAL A 265 12.56 -29.26 2.80
C VAL A 265 12.93 -30.18 3.97
N ALA A 266 14.21 -30.38 4.24
CA ALA A 266 14.65 -31.19 5.39
C ALA A 266 14.31 -30.53 6.73
N GLU A 267 14.33 -29.21 6.79
CA GLU A 267 14.08 -28.45 8.04
C GLU A 267 12.58 -28.18 8.29
N PHE A 268 11.86 -27.77 7.26
CA PHE A 268 10.47 -27.27 7.39
C PHE A 268 9.42 -28.18 6.69
N GLY A 269 9.83 -29.27 6.09
CA GLY A 269 8.95 -30.08 5.24
C GLY A 269 8.63 -29.36 3.90
N ILE A 270 7.64 -29.90 3.17
CA ILE A 270 7.22 -29.30 1.91
C ILE A 270 6.21 -28.17 2.16
N GLN A 271 6.63 -26.95 1.87
CA GLN A 271 5.80 -25.75 1.88
C GLN A 271 5.74 -25.23 0.43
N GLY A 272 4.61 -25.47 -0.25
CA GLY A 272 4.40 -25.08 -1.65
C GLY A 272 4.04 -23.61 -1.79
N GLY A 273 4.64 -22.96 -2.78
CA GLY A 273 4.28 -21.60 -3.16
C GLY A 273 4.56 -21.34 -4.63
N SER A 274 4.01 -20.28 -5.19
CA SER A 274 4.27 -19.86 -6.55
C SER A 274 4.73 -18.42 -6.61
N VAL A 275 5.59 -18.11 -7.59
CA VAL A 275 6.00 -16.75 -7.93
C VAL A 275 5.79 -16.55 -9.43
N ILE A 276 5.20 -15.41 -9.77
CA ILE A 276 4.82 -15.08 -11.14
C ILE A 276 5.80 -14.05 -11.69
N TRP A 277 6.33 -14.34 -12.90
CA TRP A 277 7.15 -13.43 -13.71
C TRP A 277 6.48 -13.27 -15.08
N ASP A 278 5.54 -12.33 -15.19
CA ASP A 278 4.75 -12.10 -16.41
C ASP A 278 5.60 -11.71 -17.64
N ASP A 279 6.78 -11.16 -17.40
CA ASP A 279 7.76 -10.76 -18.42
C ASP A 279 8.59 -11.93 -18.98
N VAL A 280 8.52 -13.11 -18.38
CA VAL A 280 9.34 -14.27 -18.77
C VAL A 280 8.57 -15.18 -19.71
N THR A 281 9.04 -15.24 -20.96
CA THR A 281 8.43 -16.03 -22.06
C THR A 281 9.17 -17.31 -22.40
N ILE A 282 10.32 -17.60 -21.74
CA ILE A 282 11.18 -18.75 -22.04
C ILE A 282 11.36 -19.59 -20.78
N ALA A 283 11.05 -20.89 -20.83
CA ALA A 283 11.07 -21.82 -19.71
C ALA A 283 12.45 -21.94 -19.03
N SER A 284 13.55 -21.91 -19.79
CA SER A 284 14.91 -21.96 -19.23
C SER A 284 15.25 -20.69 -18.43
N ASN A 285 14.79 -19.54 -18.88
CA ASN A 285 14.96 -18.27 -18.16
C ASN A 285 14.12 -18.27 -16.89
N LEU A 286 12.89 -18.80 -16.95
CA LEU A 286 12.01 -18.97 -15.81
C LEU A 286 12.63 -19.88 -14.75
N LEU A 287 13.25 -21.00 -15.17
CA LEU A 287 13.98 -21.90 -14.27
C LEU A 287 15.16 -21.19 -13.59
N SER A 288 15.89 -20.37 -14.35
CA SER A 288 17.02 -19.60 -13.81
C SER A 288 16.57 -18.57 -12.79
N LYS A 289 15.49 -17.82 -13.08
CA LYS A 289 14.88 -16.87 -12.13
C LYS A 289 14.35 -17.56 -10.87
N GLY A 290 13.73 -18.75 -11.02
CA GLY A 290 13.28 -19.53 -9.87
C GLY A 290 14.42 -19.98 -8.96
N LYS A 291 15.56 -20.40 -9.54
CA LYS A 291 16.76 -20.77 -8.77
C LYS A 291 17.41 -19.56 -8.09
N GLU A 292 17.48 -18.42 -8.77
CA GLU A 292 17.98 -17.17 -8.22
C GLU A 292 17.09 -16.68 -7.06
N TRP A 293 15.78 -16.80 -7.20
CA TRP A 293 14.83 -16.47 -6.15
C TRP A 293 15.06 -17.31 -4.89
N PHE A 294 15.27 -18.63 -5.02
CA PHE A 294 15.62 -19.50 -3.90
C PHE A 294 16.95 -19.13 -3.24
N ALA A 295 17.94 -18.75 -4.03
CA ALA A 295 19.25 -18.37 -3.50
C ALA A 295 19.16 -17.07 -2.66
N ASN A 296 18.20 -16.21 -2.98
CA ASN A 296 17.99 -14.93 -2.30
C ASN A 296 16.86 -14.98 -1.25
N GLN A 297 16.16 -16.12 -1.13
CA GLN A 297 15.09 -16.26 -0.13
C GLN A 297 15.70 -16.32 1.27
N LYS A 298 15.21 -15.43 2.13
CA LYS A 298 15.47 -15.55 3.57
C LYS A 298 14.70 -16.75 4.13
N THR A 299 15.39 -17.59 4.89
CA THR A 299 14.84 -18.83 5.45
C THR A 299 13.81 -18.60 6.55
N SER A 300 13.82 -17.42 7.15
CA SER A 300 12.78 -16.94 8.06
C SER A 300 12.89 -15.43 8.18
N LEU A 301 11.76 -14.77 8.41
CA LEU A 301 11.80 -13.39 8.87
C LEU A 301 12.01 -13.44 10.39
N ASN A 302 13.08 -12.83 10.85
CA ASN A 302 13.38 -12.70 12.26
C ASN A 302 13.21 -11.25 12.68
N GLN A 303 12.31 -11.03 13.62
CA GLN A 303 12.17 -9.74 14.28
C GLN A 303 12.50 -9.92 15.75
N TYR A 304 13.28 -9.00 16.28
CA TYR A 304 13.66 -9.02 17.68
C TYR A 304 13.13 -7.77 18.36
N GLN A 305 12.50 -7.95 19.51
CA GLN A 305 12.21 -6.88 20.45
C GLN A 305 13.29 -6.90 21.52
N ILE A 306 14.05 -5.82 21.63
CA ILE A 306 15.13 -5.72 22.59
C ILE A 306 14.98 -4.49 23.46
N SER A 307 15.35 -4.62 24.75
CA SER A 307 15.66 -3.46 25.57
C SER A 307 17.18 -3.35 25.68
N ALA A 308 17.69 -2.20 25.29
CA ALA A 308 19.12 -1.93 25.30
C ALA A 308 19.37 -0.50 25.75
N ILE A 309 20.38 -0.32 26.61
CA ILE A 309 20.79 1.01 27.08
C ILE A 309 21.66 1.67 26.01
N ASP A 310 21.26 2.86 25.58
CA ASP A 310 22.06 3.69 24.70
C ASP A 310 23.20 4.37 25.48
N LEU A 311 24.36 3.74 25.45
CA LEU A 311 25.52 4.21 26.16
C LEU A 311 26.15 5.48 25.56
N SER A 312 25.78 5.88 24.35
CA SER A 312 26.20 7.14 23.75
C SER A 312 25.68 8.35 24.55
N LEU A 313 24.53 8.17 25.21
CA LEU A 313 23.91 9.19 26.05
C LEU A 313 24.75 9.56 27.30
N ILE A 314 25.66 8.69 27.71
CA ILE A 314 26.59 8.90 28.83
C ILE A 314 28.03 8.96 28.34
N GLY A 315 28.28 8.96 27.03
CA GLY A 315 29.58 9.10 26.39
C GLY A 315 30.46 7.83 26.44
N LEU A 316 29.83 6.65 26.65
CA LEU A 316 30.53 5.37 26.67
C LEU A 316 30.50 4.63 25.33
N ASP A 317 29.65 5.02 24.39
CA ASP A 317 29.62 4.58 23.00
C ASP A 317 29.63 5.80 22.06
N ILE A 318 29.97 5.56 20.78
CA ILE A 318 30.10 6.62 19.77
C ILE A 318 28.75 6.94 19.14
N ASP A 319 28.00 5.90 18.72
CA ASP A 319 26.78 6.05 17.97
C ASP A 319 25.55 5.73 18.82
N SER A 320 24.51 6.53 18.67
CA SER A 320 23.19 6.31 19.25
C SER A 320 22.37 5.32 18.44
N PHE A 321 21.34 4.73 19.06
CA PHE A 321 20.40 3.83 18.42
C PHE A 321 19.35 4.60 17.62
N VAL A 322 19.56 4.70 16.32
CA VAL A 322 18.70 5.43 15.39
C VAL A 322 17.97 4.45 14.45
N VAL A 323 16.69 4.68 14.22
CA VAL A 323 15.91 3.91 13.25
C VAL A 323 16.55 3.98 11.85
N GLY A 324 16.69 2.83 11.21
CA GLY A 324 17.41 2.69 9.95
C GLY A 324 18.85 2.21 10.09
N ASN A 325 19.53 2.50 11.20
CA ASN A 325 20.91 2.07 11.41
C ASN A 325 21.02 0.56 11.61
N THR A 326 22.15 0.00 11.18
CA THR A 326 22.52 -1.41 11.36
C THR A 326 23.61 -1.51 12.41
N HIS A 327 23.41 -2.38 13.41
CA HIS A 327 24.33 -2.60 14.51
C HIS A 327 24.76 -4.06 14.61
N PRO A 328 26.00 -4.39 15.03
CA PRO A 328 26.36 -5.72 15.44
C PRO A 328 25.56 -6.12 16.68
N VAL A 329 24.87 -7.23 16.64
CA VAL A 329 24.08 -7.78 17.76
C VAL A 329 24.69 -9.09 18.19
N ILE A 330 25.14 -9.16 19.43
CA ILE A 330 25.90 -10.30 19.97
C ILE A 330 25.18 -10.84 21.20
N ASN A 331 24.55 -11.98 21.04
CA ASN A 331 23.92 -12.75 22.12
C ASN A 331 24.21 -14.25 21.95
N PRO A 332 25.35 -14.75 22.50
CA PRO A 332 25.72 -16.16 22.35
C PRO A 332 24.71 -17.14 22.93
N ILE A 333 23.91 -16.74 23.93
CA ILE A 333 22.89 -17.59 24.56
C ILE A 333 21.78 -17.92 23.56
N MET A 334 21.43 -16.96 22.71
CA MET A 334 20.42 -17.14 21.66
C MET A 334 21.04 -17.50 20.30
N ALA A 335 22.35 -17.78 20.24
CA ALA A 335 23.12 -18.04 19.03
C ALA A 335 22.99 -16.92 17.99
N ILE A 336 23.08 -15.66 18.43
CA ILE A 336 23.00 -14.47 17.58
C ILE A 336 24.38 -13.79 17.59
N ASP A 337 24.96 -13.65 16.40
CA ASP A 337 26.18 -12.87 16.14
C ASP A 337 26.08 -12.35 14.69
N GLU A 338 25.26 -11.33 14.51
CA GLU A 338 24.95 -10.79 13.19
C GLU A 338 24.70 -9.28 13.23
N ARG A 339 24.77 -8.66 12.06
CA ARG A 339 24.44 -7.24 11.93
C ARG A 339 22.95 -7.11 11.66
N LEU A 340 22.22 -6.53 12.61
CA LEU A 340 20.77 -6.35 12.52
C LEU A 340 20.41 -4.87 12.45
N ARG A 341 19.37 -4.58 11.71
CA ARG A 341 18.87 -3.24 11.45
C ARG A 341 17.79 -2.86 12.44
N ILE A 342 17.87 -1.64 12.97
CA ILE A 342 16.80 -1.06 13.77
C ILE A 342 15.67 -0.62 12.85
N VAL A 343 14.52 -1.27 12.95
CA VAL A 343 13.32 -0.96 12.16
C VAL A 343 12.29 -0.16 12.93
N GLY A 344 12.40 -0.12 14.25
CA GLY A 344 11.59 0.69 15.13
C GLY A 344 12.30 0.99 16.45
N ASN A 345 11.91 2.08 17.09
CA ASN A 345 12.44 2.52 18.38
C ASN A 345 11.31 3.10 19.23
N SER A 346 11.28 2.71 20.51
CA SER A 346 10.40 3.26 21.53
C SER A 346 11.26 3.86 22.63
N ILE A 347 11.23 5.18 22.78
CA ILE A 347 12.06 5.93 23.74
C ILE A 347 11.18 6.38 24.89
N ASP A 348 11.47 5.92 26.12
CA ASP A 348 10.92 6.48 27.33
C ASP A 348 11.78 7.67 27.76
N ILE A 349 11.16 8.86 27.86
CA ILE A 349 11.89 10.10 28.19
C ILE A 349 12.26 10.20 29.68
N ASN A 350 11.61 9.44 30.54
CA ASN A 350 11.83 9.44 31.99
C ASN A 350 12.78 8.31 32.40
N GLU A 351 12.51 7.11 31.94
CA GLU A 351 13.21 5.88 32.29
C GLU A 351 13.81 5.27 31.03
N VAL A 352 15.02 5.71 30.69
CA VAL A 352 15.69 5.34 29.45
C VAL A 352 15.90 3.82 29.32
N GLU A 353 16.02 3.13 30.45
CA GLU A 353 16.11 1.68 30.54
C GLU A 353 14.85 0.95 30.07
N ASN A 354 13.70 1.61 30.08
CA ASN A 354 12.43 1.08 29.56
C ASN A 354 12.28 1.31 28.02
N SER A 355 13.26 1.97 27.42
CA SER A 355 13.30 2.13 25.97
C SER A 355 13.54 0.78 25.30
N SER A 356 12.91 0.58 24.13
CA SER A 356 12.99 -0.67 23.39
C SER A 356 13.24 -0.44 21.90
N LEU A 357 13.93 -1.39 21.30
CA LEU A 357 14.22 -1.41 19.87
C LEU A 357 13.53 -2.60 19.22
N THR A 358 12.98 -2.37 18.05
CA THR A 358 12.58 -3.44 17.13
C THR A 358 13.68 -3.56 16.09
N ILE A 359 14.34 -4.71 16.01
CA ILE A 359 15.45 -4.94 15.10
C ILE A 359 15.22 -6.16 14.22
N GLY A 360 15.89 -6.21 13.08
CA GLY A 360 15.79 -7.31 12.12
C GLY A 360 14.79 -7.03 11.01
N ASP A 361 14.00 -8.03 10.63
CA ASP A 361 13.03 -7.92 9.56
C ASP A 361 11.74 -7.21 10.03
N LYS A 362 11.09 -6.50 9.11
CA LYS A 362 9.82 -5.85 9.40
C LYS A 362 8.68 -6.82 9.17
N PHE A 363 7.95 -7.17 10.23
CA PHE A 363 6.72 -7.95 10.11
C PHE A 363 5.55 -7.06 9.71
N LYS A 364 4.66 -7.61 8.90
CA LYS A 364 3.36 -6.97 8.70
C LYS A 364 2.50 -7.17 9.94
N THR A 365 1.97 -6.10 10.47
CA THR A 365 1.01 -6.17 11.59
C THR A 365 -0.33 -6.71 11.10
N LEU A 366 -1.13 -7.27 12.01
CA LEU A 366 -2.51 -7.70 11.70
C LEU A 366 -3.33 -6.56 11.08
N TYR A 367 -3.14 -5.34 11.57
CA TYR A 367 -3.76 -4.14 11.00
C TYR A 367 -3.32 -3.87 9.54
N GLN A 368 -2.06 -4.09 9.22
CA GLN A 368 -1.57 -3.94 7.84
C GLN A 368 -2.17 -5.00 6.92
N TYR A 369 -2.28 -6.26 7.36
CA TYR A 369 -2.99 -7.31 6.62
C TYR A 369 -4.46 -6.96 6.39
N GLN A 370 -5.16 -6.48 7.42
CA GLN A 370 -6.55 -6.03 7.31
C GLN A 370 -6.69 -4.82 6.38
N SER A 371 -5.78 -3.85 6.48
CA SER A 371 -5.77 -2.68 5.61
C SER A 371 -5.52 -3.06 4.15
N GLU A 372 -4.60 -3.98 3.88
CA GLU A 372 -4.36 -4.50 2.53
C GLU A 372 -5.56 -5.27 1.99
N ALA A 373 -6.20 -6.08 2.82
CA ALA A 373 -7.43 -6.78 2.45
C ALA A 373 -8.58 -5.81 2.14
N ASN A 374 -8.78 -4.78 2.96
CA ASN A 374 -9.78 -3.75 2.73
C ASN A 374 -9.48 -2.93 1.46
N LYS A 375 -8.22 -2.60 1.20
CA LYS A 375 -7.79 -1.93 -0.04
C LYS A 375 -8.05 -2.80 -1.28
N ALA A 376 -7.77 -4.10 -1.19
CA ALA A 376 -8.07 -5.04 -2.27
C ALA A 376 -9.58 -5.10 -2.53
N GLN A 377 -10.39 -5.16 -1.48
CA GLN A 377 -11.86 -5.17 -1.58
C GLN A 377 -12.41 -3.87 -2.18
N SER A 378 -11.88 -2.71 -1.81
CA SER A 378 -12.25 -1.43 -2.41
C SER A 378 -11.90 -1.37 -3.89
N LYS A 379 -10.71 -1.84 -4.29
CA LYS A 379 -10.33 -1.93 -5.71
C LYS A 379 -11.26 -2.86 -6.52
N VAL A 380 -11.71 -3.96 -5.91
CA VAL A 380 -12.70 -4.85 -6.54
C VAL A 380 -14.02 -4.13 -6.77
N ALA A 381 -14.52 -3.39 -5.79
CA ALA A 381 -15.74 -2.61 -5.91
C ALA A 381 -15.63 -1.51 -6.99
N GLU A 382 -14.51 -0.80 -7.06
CA GLU A 382 -14.23 0.18 -8.11
C GLU A 382 -14.23 -0.44 -9.51
N LEU A 383 -13.57 -1.59 -9.67
CA LEU A 383 -13.54 -2.34 -10.94
C LEU A 383 -14.93 -2.84 -11.33
N GLN A 384 -15.71 -3.36 -10.37
CA GLN A 384 -17.09 -3.79 -10.61
C GLN A 384 -17.98 -2.64 -11.08
N ASN A 385 -17.84 -1.46 -10.45
CA ASN A 385 -18.58 -0.26 -10.86
C ASN A 385 -18.18 0.20 -12.26
N ALA A 386 -16.88 0.21 -12.57
CA ALA A 386 -16.38 0.58 -13.90
C ALA A 386 -16.89 -0.39 -14.97
N VAL A 387 -16.86 -1.70 -14.70
CA VAL A 387 -17.41 -2.74 -15.61
C VAL A 387 -18.91 -2.56 -15.81
N SER A 388 -19.67 -2.29 -14.74
CA SER A 388 -21.11 -2.06 -14.83
C SER A 388 -21.44 -0.82 -15.67
N GLN A 389 -20.71 0.26 -15.50
CA GLN A 389 -20.86 1.48 -16.31
C GLN A 389 -20.55 1.22 -17.79
N GLN A 390 -19.46 0.48 -18.07
CA GLN A 390 -19.14 0.11 -19.45
C GLN A 390 -20.19 -0.80 -20.07
N THR A 391 -20.68 -1.79 -19.33
CA THR A 391 -21.76 -2.69 -19.78
C THR A 391 -23.02 -1.89 -20.15
N ASN A 392 -23.39 -0.89 -19.34
CA ASN A 392 -24.53 -0.04 -19.63
C ASN A 392 -24.32 0.80 -20.91
N ARG A 393 -23.11 1.37 -21.10
CA ARG A 393 -22.76 2.13 -22.32
C ARG A 393 -22.84 1.25 -23.56
N ILE A 394 -22.43 -0.01 -23.47
CA ILE A 394 -22.51 -0.97 -24.56
C ILE A 394 -23.97 -1.29 -24.89
N GLY A 395 -24.79 -1.52 -23.87
CA GLY A 395 -26.22 -1.72 -24.06
C GLY A 395 -26.86 -0.56 -24.83
N SER A 396 -26.51 0.68 -24.48
CA SER A 396 -26.99 1.87 -25.19
C SER A 396 -26.51 1.91 -26.65
N ILE A 397 -25.23 1.69 -26.90
CA ILE A 397 -24.65 1.68 -28.26
C ILE A 397 -25.26 0.54 -29.10
N SER A 398 -25.46 -0.63 -28.53
CA SER A 398 -26.09 -1.76 -29.22
C SER A 398 -27.54 -1.45 -29.61
N THR A 399 -28.28 -0.74 -28.76
CA THR A 399 -29.64 -0.31 -29.04
C THR A 399 -29.68 0.73 -30.16
N GLU A 400 -28.79 1.75 -30.11
CA GLU A 400 -28.66 2.76 -31.15
C GLU A 400 -28.27 2.15 -32.51
N LEU A 401 -27.37 1.18 -32.50
CA LEU A 401 -26.95 0.45 -33.70
C LEU A 401 -28.13 -0.35 -34.32
N SER A 402 -28.95 -0.97 -33.47
CA SER A 402 -30.14 -1.70 -33.95
C SER A 402 -31.15 -0.77 -34.58
N LEU A 403 -31.43 0.39 -33.97
CA LEU A 403 -32.32 1.40 -34.51
C LEU A 403 -31.79 1.95 -35.84
N THR A 404 -30.51 2.26 -35.93
CA THR A 404 -29.90 2.74 -37.18
C THR A 404 -29.97 1.71 -38.30
N LYS A 405 -29.83 0.44 -37.98
CA LYS A 405 -29.98 -0.67 -38.93
C LYS A 405 -31.43 -0.82 -39.42
N GLU A 406 -32.43 -0.64 -38.55
CA GLU A 406 -33.85 -0.62 -38.96
C GLU A 406 -34.17 0.57 -39.84
N GLU A 407 -33.67 1.77 -39.53
CA GLU A 407 -33.83 2.96 -40.35
C GLU A 407 -33.19 2.78 -41.73
N LEU A 408 -32.00 2.20 -41.80
CA LEU A 408 -31.29 1.90 -43.04
C LEU A 408 -32.09 0.91 -43.91
N ASN A 409 -32.64 -0.16 -43.31
CA ASN A 409 -33.50 -1.12 -44.04
C ASN A 409 -34.76 -0.45 -44.59
N SER A 410 -35.43 0.38 -43.79
CA SER A 410 -36.60 1.15 -44.24
C SER A 410 -36.28 2.09 -45.38
N THR A 411 -35.14 2.74 -45.32
CA THR A 411 -34.66 3.64 -46.41
C THR A 411 -34.37 2.84 -47.68
N LYS A 412 -33.79 1.66 -47.59
CA LYS A 412 -33.53 0.74 -48.69
C LYS A 412 -34.81 0.29 -49.37
N GLU A 413 -35.83 -0.08 -48.59
CA GLU A 413 -37.16 -0.48 -49.08
C GLU A 413 -37.84 0.69 -49.81
N MET A 414 -37.82 1.91 -49.27
CA MET A 414 -38.37 3.10 -49.93
C MET A 414 -37.64 3.41 -51.23
N LEU A 415 -36.33 3.24 -51.26
CA LEU A 415 -35.52 3.45 -52.47
C LEU A 415 -35.89 2.45 -53.55
N GLN A 416 -36.06 1.17 -53.18
CA GLN A 416 -36.49 0.12 -54.10
C GLN A 416 -37.89 0.36 -54.63
N GLN A 417 -38.85 0.75 -53.80
CA GLN A 417 -40.21 1.13 -54.23
C GLN A 417 -40.19 2.36 -55.18
N THR A 418 -39.29 3.30 -54.91
CA THR A 418 -39.13 4.49 -55.75
C THR A 418 -38.55 4.11 -57.10
N GLN A 419 -37.60 3.18 -57.16
CA GLN A 419 -37.06 2.64 -58.41
C GLN A 419 -38.13 1.90 -59.22
N GLU A 420 -38.91 1.02 -58.60
CA GLU A 420 -40.04 0.28 -59.24
C GLU A 420 -41.11 1.25 -59.78
N ARG A 421 -41.42 2.33 -59.06
CA ARG A 421 -42.32 3.40 -59.55
C ARG A 421 -41.77 4.16 -60.73
N LEU A 422 -40.46 4.45 -60.76
CA LEU A 422 -39.79 5.13 -61.84
C LEU A 422 -39.81 4.29 -63.13
N GLU A 423 -39.61 2.98 -63.03
CA GLU A 423 -39.71 2.05 -64.16
C GLU A 423 -41.12 1.96 -64.74
N SER A 424 -42.15 2.31 -63.97
CA SER A 424 -43.54 2.30 -64.40
C SER A 424 -44.03 3.59 -65.10
N TYR A 425 -43.22 4.65 -65.18
CA TYR A 425 -43.58 5.90 -65.84
C TYR A 425 -43.14 5.90 -67.32
N GLU A 426 -44.03 5.66 -68.26
CA GLU A 426 -43.82 5.61 -69.73
C GLU A 426 -43.48 6.94 -70.37
N ASN A 427 -43.35 8.05 -69.65
CA ASN A 427 -43.16 9.42 -70.26
C ASN A 427 -41.86 10.13 -69.86
N ILE A 428 -40.88 9.44 -69.31
CA ILE A 428 -39.60 10.02 -69.00
C ILE A 428 -38.56 9.63 -70.06
N THR A 429 -37.71 10.53 -70.48
CA THR A 429 -36.72 10.26 -71.54
C THR A 429 -35.70 9.22 -71.07
N ASP A 430 -35.23 8.35 -71.97
CA ASP A 430 -34.24 7.31 -71.64
C ASP A 430 -32.95 7.87 -70.97
N GLU A 431 -32.62 9.12 -71.21
CA GLU A 431 -31.47 9.83 -70.59
C GLU A 431 -31.77 10.13 -69.11
N ASP A 432 -33.00 10.60 -68.81
CA ASP A 432 -33.40 10.88 -67.41
C ASP A 432 -33.49 9.60 -66.60
N ILE A 433 -34.06 8.54 -67.19
CA ILE A 433 -34.16 7.19 -66.57
C ILE A 433 -32.76 6.65 -66.33
N THR A 434 -31.81 6.79 -67.25
CA THR A 434 -30.45 6.29 -67.12
C THR A 434 -29.67 7.08 -66.04
N SER A 435 -29.90 8.40 -65.96
CA SER A 435 -29.28 9.24 -64.91
C SER A 435 -29.77 8.90 -63.51
N ILE A 436 -31.10 8.70 -63.34
CA ILE A 436 -31.72 8.35 -62.08
C ILE A 436 -31.33 6.92 -61.66
N ASN A 437 -31.33 5.98 -62.62
CA ASN A 437 -30.92 4.60 -62.34
C ASN A 437 -29.44 4.52 -61.91
N ARG A 438 -28.57 5.37 -62.50
CA ARG A 438 -27.17 5.49 -62.06
C ARG A 438 -27.10 6.03 -60.62
N SER A 439 -27.82 7.11 -60.33
CA SER A 439 -27.85 7.69 -58.98
C SER A 439 -28.42 6.70 -57.91
N VAL A 440 -29.42 5.93 -58.29
CA VAL A 440 -29.99 4.87 -57.43
C VAL A 440 -28.98 3.72 -57.21
N SER A 441 -28.25 3.34 -58.29
CA SER A 441 -27.17 2.34 -58.17
C SER A 441 -26.07 2.81 -57.25
N ASP A 442 -25.61 4.06 -57.42
CA ASP A 442 -24.56 4.68 -56.59
C ASP A 442 -24.99 4.73 -55.12
N LEU A 443 -26.28 5.01 -54.83
CA LEU A 443 -26.86 5.00 -53.49
C LEU A 443 -26.94 3.57 -52.90
N LEU A 444 -27.30 2.58 -53.71
CA LEU A 444 -27.30 1.19 -53.27
C LEU A 444 -25.90 0.68 -52.98
N ASP A 445 -24.91 1.04 -53.76
CA ASP A 445 -23.52 0.70 -53.49
C ASP A 445 -23.02 1.37 -52.18
N ALA A 446 -23.38 2.64 -51.96
CA ALA A 446 -23.08 3.32 -50.72
C ALA A 446 -23.78 2.68 -49.49
N ILE A 447 -25.02 2.19 -49.64
CA ILE A 447 -25.73 1.45 -48.59
C ILE A 447 -25.01 0.11 -48.30
N ASN A 448 -24.62 -0.61 -49.36
CA ASN A 448 -23.87 -1.85 -49.19
C ASN A 448 -22.50 -1.63 -48.48
N ASP A 449 -21.82 -0.54 -48.82
CA ASP A 449 -20.57 -0.15 -48.14
C ASP A 449 -20.80 0.16 -46.66
N ILE A 450 -21.91 0.84 -46.33
CA ILE A 450 -22.30 1.11 -44.94
C ILE A 450 -22.70 -0.20 -44.22
N GLU A 451 -23.45 -1.08 -44.86
CA GLU A 451 -23.80 -2.41 -44.30
C GLU A 451 -22.52 -3.22 -44.03
N GLN A 452 -21.56 -3.18 -44.95
CA GLN A 452 -20.29 -3.85 -44.75
C GLN A 452 -19.51 -3.20 -43.61
N ALA A 453 -19.45 -1.86 -43.57
CA ALA A 453 -18.81 -1.14 -42.49
C ALA A 453 -19.48 -1.40 -41.14
N ILE A 454 -20.81 -1.56 -41.09
CA ILE A 454 -21.55 -1.95 -39.89
C ILE A 454 -21.25 -3.42 -39.51
N ALA A 455 -21.11 -4.30 -40.51
CA ALA A 455 -20.75 -5.71 -40.27
C ALA A 455 -19.30 -5.86 -39.79
N ASP A 456 -18.42 -4.96 -40.28
CA ASP A 456 -17.00 -4.90 -39.90
C ASP A 456 -16.79 -4.13 -38.58
N ILE A 457 -17.83 -3.45 -38.05
CA ILE A 457 -17.75 -2.93 -36.68
C ILE A 457 -17.49 -4.13 -35.78
N PRO A 458 -16.38 -4.17 -35.10
CA PRO A 458 -16.06 -5.27 -34.21
C PRO A 458 -17.25 -5.48 -33.28
N GLN A 459 -17.92 -6.63 -33.38
CA GLN A 459 -18.82 -7.01 -32.31
C GLN A 459 -17.94 -7.07 -31.07
N TYR A 460 -18.02 -6.04 -30.27
CA TYR A 460 -17.33 -6.00 -29.00
C TYR A 460 -17.91 -7.14 -28.16
N GLN A 461 -17.30 -8.28 -28.32
CA GLN A 461 -17.54 -9.40 -27.43
C GLN A 461 -17.10 -8.97 -26.04
N LEU A 462 -17.77 -9.49 -25.05
CA LEU A 462 -17.28 -9.39 -23.69
C LEU A 462 -15.81 -9.83 -23.70
N ALA A 463 -14.93 -9.01 -23.16
CA ALA A 463 -13.52 -9.36 -23.09
C ALA A 463 -13.38 -10.74 -22.46
N THR A 464 -12.63 -11.61 -23.11
CA THR A 464 -12.22 -12.88 -22.52
C THR A 464 -10.81 -12.69 -21.95
N SER A 465 -10.31 -13.68 -21.25
CA SER A 465 -8.94 -13.67 -20.75
C SER A 465 -7.87 -13.66 -21.85
N THR A 466 -8.24 -13.87 -23.10
CA THR A 466 -7.34 -14.00 -24.26
C THR A 466 -7.59 -12.98 -25.36
N THR A 467 -8.76 -12.37 -25.38
CA THR A 467 -9.16 -11.47 -26.46
C THR A 467 -9.56 -10.13 -25.89
N ASP A 468 -8.99 -9.08 -26.43
CA ASP A 468 -9.39 -7.71 -26.14
C ASP A 468 -10.84 -7.52 -26.64
N GLY A 469 -11.70 -7.05 -25.75
CA GLY A 469 -13.06 -6.68 -26.05
C GLY A 469 -13.28 -5.25 -25.59
N LEU A 470 -14.22 -5.08 -24.67
CA LEU A 470 -14.54 -3.78 -24.06
C LEU A 470 -13.55 -3.33 -23.00
N MET A 471 -12.66 -4.19 -22.64
CA MET A 471 -11.46 -3.94 -21.82
C MET A 471 -10.34 -4.80 -22.40
N SER A 472 -9.11 -4.57 -21.96
CA SER A 472 -8.03 -5.45 -22.37
C SER A 472 -8.23 -6.87 -21.83
N ALA A 473 -7.78 -7.88 -22.57
CA ALA A 473 -7.79 -9.28 -22.13
C ALA A 473 -7.05 -9.43 -20.79
N SER A 474 -5.97 -8.66 -20.60
CA SER A 474 -5.22 -8.61 -19.35
C SER A 474 -6.07 -8.12 -18.18
N ASP A 475 -6.88 -7.09 -18.35
CA ASP A 475 -7.71 -6.54 -17.28
C ASP A 475 -8.94 -7.41 -17.02
N LYS A 476 -9.49 -8.03 -18.07
CA LYS A 476 -10.55 -9.04 -17.93
C LYS A 476 -10.05 -10.24 -17.12
N SER A 477 -8.85 -10.70 -17.39
CA SER A 477 -8.23 -11.81 -16.67
C SER A 477 -7.99 -11.48 -15.20
N LYS A 478 -7.52 -10.26 -14.91
CA LYS A 478 -7.38 -9.79 -13.53
C LYS A 478 -8.73 -9.74 -12.80
N LEU A 479 -9.78 -9.26 -13.49
CA LEU A 479 -11.13 -9.17 -12.95
C LEU A 479 -11.73 -10.55 -12.66
N ASP A 480 -11.55 -11.49 -13.57
CA ASP A 480 -12.04 -12.87 -13.40
C ASP A 480 -11.29 -13.60 -12.29
N LEU A 481 -10.00 -13.37 -12.16
CA LEU A 481 -9.20 -13.87 -11.03
C LEU A 481 -9.69 -13.31 -9.69
N ILE A 482 -10.05 -12.02 -9.65
CA ILE A 482 -10.59 -11.38 -8.45
C ILE A 482 -11.97 -11.97 -8.09
N LYS A 483 -12.83 -12.23 -9.07
CA LYS A 483 -14.13 -12.89 -8.84
C LYS A 483 -13.95 -14.32 -8.29
N LEU A 484 -13.00 -15.07 -8.82
CA LEU A 484 -12.68 -16.42 -8.33
C LEU A 484 -12.14 -16.40 -6.90
N LEU A 485 -11.20 -15.50 -6.62
CA LEU A 485 -10.63 -15.33 -5.28
C LEU A 485 -11.70 -14.90 -4.26
N ASN A 486 -12.58 -13.98 -4.64
CA ASN A 486 -13.68 -13.55 -3.76
C ASN A 486 -14.75 -14.63 -3.52
N SER A 487 -15.09 -15.42 -4.53
CA SER A 487 -16.06 -16.52 -4.35
C SER A 487 -15.48 -17.66 -3.50
N ILE A 488 -14.19 -17.93 -3.63
CA ILE A 488 -13.50 -18.96 -2.85
C ILE A 488 -13.23 -18.48 -1.42
N ASP A 489 -12.76 -17.21 -1.25
CA ASP A 489 -12.45 -16.66 0.09
C ASP A 489 -13.70 -16.35 0.91
N LEU A 490 -14.80 -15.89 0.28
CA LEU A 490 -16.03 -15.57 1.00
C LEU A 490 -16.74 -16.83 1.51
N ASP A 491 -16.75 -17.90 0.74
CA ASP A 491 -17.34 -19.16 1.18
C ASP A 491 -16.48 -19.84 2.24
N VAL A 492 -15.16 -19.84 2.08
CA VAL A 492 -14.22 -20.37 3.08
C VAL A 492 -14.14 -19.49 4.34
N LEU A 493 -14.27 -18.15 4.19
CA LEU A 493 -14.37 -17.24 5.33
C LEU A 493 -15.71 -17.35 6.02
N LYS A 494 -16.80 -17.54 5.27
CA LYS A 494 -18.13 -17.78 5.82
C LYS A 494 -18.17 -19.09 6.60
N ASP A 495 -17.64 -20.18 6.03
CA ASP A 495 -17.55 -21.47 6.73
C ASP A 495 -16.64 -21.40 7.97
N LYS A 496 -15.57 -20.62 7.92
CA LYS A 496 -14.72 -20.34 9.09
C LYS A 496 -15.39 -19.41 10.09
N LEU A 497 -16.18 -18.43 9.62
CA LEU A 497 -16.95 -17.53 10.48
C LEU A 497 -18.12 -18.27 11.15
N ASP A 498 -18.78 -19.18 10.43
CA ASP A 498 -19.85 -20.05 10.96
C ASP A 498 -19.29 -21.05 11.98
N LEU A 499 -18.03 -21.45 11.86
CA LEU A 499 -17.28 -22.22 12.87
C LEU A 499 -16.87 -21.37 14.09
N ILE A 500 -16.80 -20.05 13.94
CA ILE A 500 -16.47 -19.09 15.01
C ILE A 500 -17.74 -18.48 15.61
N THR A 501 -18.92 -18.69 15.02
CA THR A 501 -20.19 -18.27 15.61
C THR A 501 -20.40 -19.05 16.91
N VAL A 502 -19.89 -18.47 17.98
CA VAL A 502 -20.30 -18.78 19.33
C VAL A 502 -21.81 -18.63 19.34
N SER A 503 -22.51 -19.65 19.74
CA SER A 503 -23.97 -19.79 19.69
C SER A 503 -24.75 -18.78 20.55
N SER A 504 -24.13 -17.69 20.93
CA SER A 504 -24.74 -16.50 21.53
C SER A 504 -23.79 -15.31 21.45
N PRO A 505 -24.28 -14.09 21.25
CA PRO A 505 -23.44 -12.91 21.33
C PRO A 505 -22.75 -12.88 22.69
N VAL A 506 -21.43 -12.87 22.65
CA VAL A 506 -20.63 -12.71 23.88
C VAL A 506 -20.88 -11.29 24.35
N ASN A 507 -21.77 -11.14 25.33
CA ASN A 507 -21.91 -9.88 26.03
C ASN A 507 -20.60 -9.67 26.81
N LEU A 508 -19.88 -8.60 26.47
CA LEU A 508 -18.64 -8.23 27.15
C LEU A 508 -18.84 -8.11 28.68
N ASP A 509 -20.04 -7.68 29.10
CA ASP A 509 -20.40 -7.55 30.50
C ASP A 509 -20.40 -8.90 31.24
N THR A 510 -20.84 -9.99 30.55
CA THR A 510 -20.79 -11.35 31.09
C THR A 510 -19.39 -11.94 31.14
N LEU A 511 -18.48 -11.47 30.29
CA LEU A 511 -17.07 -11.85 30.34
C LEU A 511 -16.36 -11.14 31.50
N VAL A 512 -16.66 -9.89 31.73
CA VAL A 512 -16.16 -9.10 32.87
C VAL A 512 -16.65 -9.71 34.18
N GLU A 513 -17.96 -10.05 34.32
CA GLU A 513 -18.49 -10.73 35.51
C GLU A 513 -17.84 -12.08 35.78
N ARG A 514 -17.51 -12.85 34.74
CA ARG A 514 -16.82 -14.15 34.91
C ARG A 514 -15.35 -13.98 35.27
N VAL A 515 -14.67 -12.97 34.78
CA VAL A 515 -13.29 -12.65 35.18
C VAL A 515 -13.27 -12.17 36.62
N THR A 516 -14.20 -11.28 37.02
CA THR A 516 -14.30 -10.79 38.40
C THR A 516 -14.59 -11.93 39.38
N LYS A 517 -15.46 -12.89 39.02
CA LYS A 517 -15.73 -14.08 39.82
C LYS A 517 -14.56 -15.05 39.92
N LEU A 518 -13.67 -15.09 38.95
CA LEU A 518 -12.45 -15.90 38.99
C LEU A 518 -11.36 -15.22 39.83
N GLU A 519 -11.35 -13.89 39.88
CA GLU A 519 -10.44 -13.13 40.74
C GLU A 519 -10.87 -13.15 42.21
N GLU A 520 -12.18 -13.19 42.51
CA GLU A 520 -12.72 -13.28 43.86
C GLU A 520 -12.73 -14.73 44.45
N GLY A 521 -12.60 -15.74 43.59
CA GLY A 521 -12.58 -17.17 44.00
C GLY A 521 -11.19 -17.74 44.27
N GLY A 522 -10.15 -16.93 44.22
CA GLY A 522 -8.74 -17.30 44.39
C GLY A 522 -8.14 -16.86 45.74
N GLN A 523 -8.90 -16.99 46.85
CA GLN A 523 -8.34 -16.95 48.19
C GLN A 523 -8.48 -18.31 48.88
#